data_9a74d5cb61e405be74b35c645fdbd204
#
_entry.id   9a74d5cb61e405be74b35c645fdbd204
#
_cell.length_a   1.000
_cell.length_b   1.000
_cell.length_c   1.000
_cell.angle_alpha   90.00
_cell.angle_beta   90.00
_cell.angle_gamma   90.00
#
_symmetry.space_group_name_H-M   'P 1'
#
loop_
_entity.id
_entity.type
_entity.pdbx_description
1 polymer ?
#
loop_
_entity_poly.entity_id
_entity_poly.type
_entity_poly.pdbx_seq_one_letter_code
_entity_poly.pdbx_strand_id
1 'polypeptide(L)'
;VTETALDSAYASMMAAPDQEEFRSRYYGLLAATELFVLLEREPGAKFEPLMIEMEGTRFVLAFDLDARMGAFCDGPTPYVAMSGRALVEALAGARMGIAVNPGLEAAMFVPVEAVDWMRTRTGEDLSQAEAKIDEISAPEVTDVEALKAIDARLAVFTGASRSAYLVKARYGAETAHLMIFVGVPEAARSSVAGSLAEVVRFIAPDLALDTIFVDAGAGIVEAAARVGLRFDMSSDETAAKAPKAPGSDPDKPPILH
;
A
#
# COMPACT_ATOMS: atom_id res chain seq x y z
N VAL A 1 -24.32 3.07 -1.63
CA VAL A 1 -22.89 3.35 -1.88
C VAL A 1 -22.08 2.63 -0.82
N THR A 2 -21.08 1.85 -1.21
CA THR A 2 -20.23 1.09 -0.28
C THR A 2 -19.42 2.06 0.57
N GLU A 3 -19.49 1.92 1.89
CA GLU A 3 -18.65 2.68 2.83
C GLU A 3 -17.19 2.20 2.73
N THR A 4 -16.25 3.14 2.67
CA THR A 4 -14.82 2.86 2.57
C THR A 4 -14.09 3.19 3.88
N ALA A 5 -12.85 2.72 4.01
CA ALA A 5 -12.00 3.11 5.14
C ALA A 5 -11.76 4.63 5.19
N LEU A 6 -11.74 5.26 4.01
CA LEU A 6 -11.59 6.71 3.88
C LEU A 6 -12.81 7.46 4.41
N ASP A 7 -14.04 6.96 4.16
CA ASP A 7 -15.27 7.54 4.72
C ASP A 7 -15.28 7.46 6.25
N SER A 8 -14.92 6.31 6.81
CA SER A 8 -14.87 6.11 8.27
C SER A 8 -13.82 7.03 8.91
N ALA A 9 -12.66 7.22 8.27
CA ALA A 9 -11.63 8.14 8.75
C ALA A 9 -12.07 9.61 8.64
N TYR A 10 -12.78 9.97 7.56
CA TYR A 10 -13.38 11.28 7.38
C TYR A 10 -14.39 11.58 8.51
N ALA A 11 -15.30 10.64 8.76
CA ALA A 11 -16.30 10.79 9.83
C ALA A 11 -15.65 10.96 11.21
N SER A 12 -14.59 10.21 11.51
CA SER A 12 -13.83 10.33 12.75
C SER A 12 -13.14 11.71 12.88
N MET A 13 -12.55 12.19 11.79
CA MET A 13 -11.91 13.51 11.74
C MET A 13 -12.93 14.64 11.93
N MET A 14 -14.10 14.53 11.31
CA MET A 14 -15.17 15.53 11.44
C MET A 14 -15.83 15.53 12.81
N ALA A 15 -15.89 14.38 13.49
CA ALA A 15 -16.39 14.26 14.85
C ALA A 15 -15.46 14.90 15.90
N ALA A 16 -14.16 14.99 15.60
CA ALA A 16 -13.15 15.55 16.51
C ALA A 16 -12.11 16.39 15.75
N PRO A 17 -12.51 17.53 15.17
CA PRO A 17 -11.67 18.33 14.26
C PRO A 17 -10.39 18.90 14.90
N ASP A 18 -10.40 19.08 16.21
CA ASP A 18 -9.27 19.61 16.98
C ASP A 18 -8.20 18.53 17.28
N GLN A 19 -8.50 17.26 17.03
CA GLN A 19 -7.56 16.17 17.25
C GLN A 19 -6.71 15.92 16.00
N GLU A 20 -5.42 16.24 16.10
CA GLU A 20 -4.47 16.09 14.99
C GLU A 20 -4.32 14.63 14.53
N GLU A 21 -4.51 13.67 15.43
CA GLU A 21 -4.41 12.24 15.17
C GLU A 21 -5.41 11.78 14.08
N PHE A 22 -6.69 12.17 14.19
CA PHE A 22 -7.70 11.79 13.19
C PHE A 22 -7.43 12.42 11.83
N ARG A 23 -6.93 13.66 11.81
CA ARG A 23 -6.52 14.34 10.59
C ARG A 23 -5.31 13.65 9.94
N SER A 24 -4.29 13.32 10.73
CA SER A 24 -3.11 12.58 10.27
C SER A 24 -3.48 11.20 9.74
N ARG A 25 -4.41 10.50 10.42
CA ARG A 25 -4.93 9.21 9.97
C ARG A 25 -5.66 9.32 8.64
N TYR A 26 -6.54 10.32 8.46
CA TYR A 26 -7.22 10.54 7.19
C TYR A 26 -6.23 10.76 6.04
N TYR A 27 -5.26 11.66 6.23
CA TYR A 27 -4.27 11.94 5.20
C TYR A 27 -3.33 10.75 4.92
N GLY A 28 -2.98 9.98 5.93
CA GLY A 28 -2.23 8.74 5.75
C GLY A 28 -2.98 7.70 4.91
N LEU A 29 -4.27 7.51 5.20
CA LEU A 29 -5.14 6.64 4.41
C LEU A 29 -5.32 7.17 2.98
N LEU A 30 -5.55 8.48 2.82
CA LEU A 30 -5.66 9.10 1.50
C LEU A 30 -4.41 8.88 0.65
N ALA A 31 -3.22 9.02 1.24
CA ALA A 31 -1.95 8.77 0.56
C ALA A 31 -1.79 7.31 0.10
N ALA A 32 -2.32 6.37 0.88
CA ALA A 32 -2.25 4.93 0.59
C ALA A 32 -3.38 4.42 -0.33
N THR A 33 -4.48 5.18 -0.45
CA THR A 33 -5.65 4.78 -1.24
C THR A 33 -5.37 4.92 -2.74
N GLU A 34 -5.83 3.96 -3.55
CA GLU A 34 -5.92 4.12 -5.00
C GLU A 34 -7.04 5.12 -5.33
N LEU A 35 -6.70 6.13 -6.10
CA LEU A 35 -7.59 7.20 -6.50
C LEU A 35 -7.78 7.19 -8.03
N PHE A 36 -9.03 7.33 -8.45
CA PHE A 36 -9.41 7.57 -9.84
C PHE A 36 -9.46 9.07 -10.08
N VAL A 37 -8.46 9.59 -10.79
CA VAL A 37 -8.27 11.02 -11.02
C VAL A 37 -8.80 11.36 -12.40
N LEU A 38 -9.78 12.25 -12.49
CA LEU A 38 -10.34 12.71 -13.76
C LEU A 38 -9.33 13.54 -14.54
N LEU A 39 -9.32 13.36 -15.85
CA LEU A 39 -8.44 14.08 -16.77
C LEU A 39 -9.25 14.92 -17.75
N GLU A 40 -8.65 16.03 -18.22
CA GLU A 40 -9.23 16.85 -19.31
C GLU A 40 -9.20 16.12 -20.66
N ARG A 41 -8.27 15.17 -20.84
CA ARG A 41 -8.03 14.41 -22.08
C ARG A 41 -7.56 13.01 -21.72
N GLU A 42 -7.59 12.13 -22.74
CA GLU A 42 -7.00 10.80 -22.65
C GLU A 42 -5.56 10.84 -22.12
N PRO A 43 -5.16 9.85 -21.31
CA PRO A 43 -3.83 9.78 -20.73
C PRO A 43 -2.73 9.92 -21.80
N GLY A 44 -1.79 10.83 -21.58
CA GLY A 44 -0.71 11.17 -22.50
C GLY A 44 0.62 11.42 -21.79
N ALA A 45 1.56 12.04 -22.49
CA ALA A 45 2.87 12.38 -21.94
C ALA A 45 2.82 13.44 -20.83
N LYS A 46 1.71 14.15 -20.68
CA LYS A 46 1.49 15.16 -19.64
C LYS A 46 0.31 14.76 -18.78
N PHE A 47 0.45 15.00 -17.48
CA PHE A 47 -0.64 14.88 -16.54
C PHE A 47 -1.48 16.17 -16.59
N GLU A 48 -2.70 16.06 -17.16
CA GLU A 48 -3.64 17.19 -17.32
C GLU A 48 -4.94 16.84 -16.55
N PRO A 49 -4.96 17.00 -15.22
CA PRO A 49 -6.12 16.63 -14.41
C PRO A 49 -7.28 17.60 -14.61
N LEU A 50 -8.50 17.08 -14.59
CA LEU A 50 -9.70 17.89 -14.55
C LEU A 50 -9.81 18.60 -13.20
N MET A 51 -10.07 19.88 -13.23
CA MET A 51 -10.06 20.73 -12.03
C MET A 51 -11.37 21.50 -11.87
N ILE A 52 -11.71 21.79 -10.63
CA ILE A 52 -12.70 22.80 -10.28
C ILE A 52 -12.01 23.94 -9.55
N GLU A 53 -12.55 25.15 -9.67
CA GLU A 53 -12.10 26.29 -8.91
C GLU A 53 -13.12 26.64 -7.82
N MET A 54 -12.67 26.79 -6.61
CA MET A 54 -13.48 27.15 -5.48
C MET A 54 -12.71 28.14 -4.59
N GLU A 55 -13.28 29.30 -4.35
CA GLU A 55 -12.67 30.37 -3.53
C GLU A 55 -11.24 30.77 -3.99
N GLY A 56 -11.01 30.76 -5.31
CA GLY A 56 -9.70 31.08 -5.90
C GLY A 56 -8.65 29.97 -5.80
N THR A 57 -9.00 28.80 -5.29
CA THR A 57 -8.14 27.62 -5.24
C THR A 57 -8.62 26.57 -6.25
N ARG A 58 -7.69 26.01 -7.01
CA ARG A 58 -7.98 24.91 -7.94
C ARG A 58 -7.83 23.56 -7.24
N PHE A 59 -8.80 22.68 -7.44
CA PHE A 59 -8.82 21.35 -6.88
C PHE A 59 -8.91 20.32 -7.99
N VAL A 60 -8.04 19.31 -7.95
CA VAL A 60 -8.09 18.13 -8.82
C VAL A 60 -9.18 17.20 -8.34
N LEU A 61 -10.00 16.68 -9.26
CA LEU A 61 -11.09 15.76 -8.95
C LEU A 61 -10.57 14.32 -8.83
N ALA A 62 -10.75 13.71 -7.68
CA ALA A 62 -10.31 12.36 -7.38
C ALA A 62 -11.38 11.57 -6.62
N PHE A 63 -11.48 10.27 -6.88
CA PHE A 63 -12.46 9.37 -6.28
C PHE A 63 -11.76 8.10 -5.78
N ASP A 64 -12.16 7.60 -4.64
CA ASP A 64 -11.64 6.36 -4.04
C ASP A 64 -12.31 5.08 -4.58
N LEU A 65 -13.39 5.22 -5.34
CA LEU A 65 -14.06 4.12 -6.05
C LEU A 65 -14.43 4.55 -7.47
N ASP A 66 -14.24 3.65 -8.42
CA ASP A 66 -14.67 3.82 -9.81
C ASP A 66 -16.18 4.05 -9.94
N ALA A 67 -16.98 3.37 -9.13
CA ALA A 67 -18.43 3.55 -9.07
C ALA A 67 -18.84 4.97 -8.63
N ARG A 68 -18.08 5.60 -7.73
CA ARG A 68 -18.31 6.99 -7.29
C ARG A 68 -17.96 7.97 -8.38
N MET A 69 -16.82 7.74 -9.05
CA MET A 69 -16.42 8.51 -10.22
C MET A 69 -17.46 8.41 -11.33
N GLY A 70 -17.90 7.18 -11.67
CA GLY A 70 -18.91 6.95 -12.70
C GLY A 70 -20.26 7.60 -12.39
N ALA A 71 -20.66 7.67 -11.11
CA ALA A 71 -21.90 8.36 -10.68
C ALA A 71 -21.77 9.89 -10.75
N PHE A 72 -20.56 10.44 -10.64
CA PHE A 72 -20.31 11.87 -10.74
C PHE A 72 -20.26 12.36 -12.20
N CYS A 73 -19.78 11.52 -13.13
CA CYS A 73 -19.61 11.89 -14.52
C CYS A 73 -20.91 11.68 -15.32
N ASP A 74 -21.29 12.66 -16.16
CA ASP A 74 -22.45 12.57 -17.05
C ASP A 74 -22.22 11.63 -18.26
N GLY A 75 -21.06 11.03 -18.41
CA GLY A 75 -20.69 10.15 -19.51
C GLY A 75 -19.23 9.69 -19.43
N PRO A 76 -18.74 9.03 -20.50
CA PRO A 76 -17.35 8.58 -20.57
C PRO A 76 -16.38 9.75 -20.37
N THR A 77 -15.59 9.70 -19.32
CA THR A 77 -14.62 10.73 -18.96
C THR A 77 -13.24 10.10 -18.79
N PRO A 78 -12.20 10.64 -19.39
CA PRO A 78 -10.84 10.16 -19.22
C PRO A 78 -10.42 10.21 -17.74
N TYR A 79 -9.73 9.19 -17.28
CA TYR A 79 -9.18 9.14 -15.93
C TYR A 79 -7.86 8.36 -15.89
N VAL A 80 -7.17 8.48 -14.78
CA VAL A 80 -6.01 7.64 -14.43
C VAL A 80 -6.17 7.14 -13.01
N ALA A 81 -5.87 5.87 -12.78
CA ALA A 81 -5.79 5.31 -11.44
C ALA A 81 -4.36 5.44 -10.91
N MET A 82 -4.20 6.03 -9.73
CA MET A 82 -2.91 6.18 -9.07
C MET A 82 -3.10 6.23 -7.55
N SER A 83 -2.04 5.94 -6.78
CA SER A 83 -2.11 6.13 -5.33
C SER A 83 -2.22 7.62 -4.98
N GLY A 84 -2.84 7.93 -3.84
CA GLY A 84 -2.88 9.30 -3.35
C GLY A 84 -1.49 9.90 -3.18
N ARG A 85 -0.50 9.10 -2.80
CA ARG A 85 0.92 9.50 -2.76
C ARG A 85 1.42 9.96 -4.13
N ALA A 86 1.17 9.16 -5.18
CA ALA A 86 1.59 9.51 -6.54
C ALA A 86 0.88 10.79 -7.04
N LEU A 87 -0.40 10.98 -6.67
CA LEU A 87 -1.13 12.21 -6.96
C LEU A 87 -0.49 13.42 -6.27
N VAL A 88 -0.20 13.33 -4.97
CA VAL A 88 0.46 14.40 -4.20
C VAL A 88 1.81 14.78 -4.82
N GLU A 89 2.62 13.81 -5.25
CA GLU A 89 3.87 14.08 -5.94
C GLU A 89 3.65 14.71 -7.33
N ALA A 90 2.66 14.25 -8.10
CA ALA A 90 2.31 14.83 -9.40
C ALA A 90 1.85 16.29 -9.30
N LEU A 91 1.31 16.71 -8.14
CA LEU A 91 0.87 18.08 -7.85
C LEU A 91 1.99 18.96 -7.27
N ALA A 92 3.21 18.44 -7.10
CA ALA A 92 4.33 19.17 -6.52
C ALA A 92 4.57 20.50 -7.23
N GLY A 93 4.51 21.61 -6.49
CA GLY A 93 4.70 22.96 -7.01
C GLY A 93 3.56 23.52 -7.85
N ALA A 94 2.50 22.76 -8.11
CA ALA A 94 1.37 23.21 -8.93
C ALA A 94 0.38 24.11 -8.18
N ARG A 95 0.47 24.21 -6.84
CA ARG A 95 -0.43 24.97 -5.97
C ARG A 95 -1.90 24.59 -6.19
N MET A 96 -2.18 23.31 -6.18
CA MET A 96 -3.51 22.75 -6.33
C MET A 96 -3.89 21.91 -5.12
N GLY A 97 -5.16 21.95 -4.73
CA GLY A 97 -5.75 21.03 -3.77
C GLY A 97 -6.28 19.76 -4.44
N ILE A 98 -6.85 18.87 -3.65
CA ILE A 98 -7.51 17.66 -4.10
C ILE A 98 -8.95 17.65 -3.59
N ALA A 99 -9.93 17.57 -4.50
CA ALA A 99 -11.33 17.32 -4.16
C ALA A 99 -11.56 15.80 -4.18
N VAL A 100 -11.65 15.22 -3.01
CA VAL A 100 -11.88 13.78 -2.83
C VAL A 100 -13.38 13.53 -2.77
N ASN A 101 -13.88 12.63 -3.61
CA ASN A 101 -15.29 12.24 -3.68
C ASN A 101 -16.27 13.43 -3.77
N PRO A 102 -16.04 14.42 -4.65
CA PRO A 102 -16.93 15.58 -4.76
C PRO A 102 -18.36 15.15 -5.09
N GLY A 103 -19.32 15.86 -4.50
CA GLY A 103 -20.75 15.56 -4.64
C GLY A 103 -21.30 14.50 -3.67
N LEU A 104 -20.47 13.89 -2.84
CA LEU A 104 -20.89 12.99 -1.77
C LEU A 104 -20.91 13.68 -0.41
N GLU A 105 -21.60 13.10 0.57
CA GLU A 105 -21.64 13.59 1.94
C GLU A 105 -20.23 13.59 2.59
N ALA A 106 -19.42 12.60 2.26
CA ALA A 106 -18.03 12.49 2.70
C ALA A 106 -17.02 13.19 1.73
N ALA A 107 -17.49 14.20 1.00
CA ALA A 107 -16.58 14.99 0.15
C ALA A 107 -15.58 15.77 0.99
N MET A 108 -14.29 15.66 0.66
CA MET A 108 -13.23 16.40 1.33
C MET A 108 -12.44 17.24 0.33
N PHE A 109 -12.34 18.54 0.61
CA PHE A 109 -11.48 19.46 -0.12
C PHE A 109 -10.15 19.60 0.64
N VAL A 110 -9.14 18.87 0.19
CA VAL A 110 -7.79 18.90 0.74
C VAL A 110 -7.09 20.15 0.24
N PRO A 111 -6.79 21.13 1.10
CA PRO A 111 -6.18 22.38 0.66
C PRO A 111 -4.72 22.19 0.24
N VAL A 112 -4.17 23.20 -0.46
CA VAL A 112 -2.79 23.18 -0.99
C VAL A 112 -1.76 22.90 0.11
N GLU A 113 -1.94 23.52 1.26
CA GLU A 113 -1.05 23.38 2.41
C GLU A 113 -1.03 21.94 2.95
N ALA A 114 -2.18 21.26 2.91
CA ALA A 114 -2.27 19.86 3.31
C ALA A 114 -1.65 18.92 2.27
N VAL A 115 -1.78 19.23 0.97
CA VAL A 115 -1.08 18.51 -0.10
C VAL A 115 0.44 18.65 0.06
N ASP A 116 0.94 19.88 0.29
CA ASP A 116 2.36 20.12 0.54
C ASP A 116 2.85 19.43 1.82
N TRP A 117 2.04 19.43 2.87
CA TRP A 117 2.34 18.70 4.11
C TRP A 117 2.39 17.18 3.89
N MET A 118 1.43 16.61 3.17
CA MET A 118 1.43 15.19 2.79
C MET A 118 2.69 14.84 2.00
N ARG A 119 3.11 15.69 1.06
CA ARG A 119 4.31 15.48 0.25
C ARG A 119 5.59 15.42 1.10
N THR A 120 5.75 16.33 2.05
CA THR A 120 6.91 16.30 2.95
C THR A 120 6.93 15.05 3.83
N ARG A 121 5.76 14.61 4.30
CA ARG A 121 5.63 13.40 5.11
C ARG A 121 5.81 12.11 4.33
N THR A 122 5.36 12.05 3.06
CA THR A 122 5.54 10.85 2.23
C THR A 122 7.01 10.57 1.89
N GLY A 123 7.87 11.60 1.89
CA GLY A 123 9.33 11.43 1.77
C GLY A 123 10.01 10.99 3.08
N GLU A 124 9.43 11.38 4.22
CA GLU A 124 9.98 11.12 5.55
C GLU A 124 9.46 9.81 6.17
N ASP A 125 8.27 9.32 5.76
CA ASP A 125 7.60 8.19 6.43
C ASP A 125 8.36 6.86 6.33
N LEU A 126 9.15 6.63 5.28
CA LEU A 126 9.98 5.42 5.18
C LEU A 126 11.18 5.49 6.15
N SER A 127 11.81 6.64 6.27
CA SER A 127 12.91 6.84 7.22
C SER A 127 12.42 7.09 8.65
N GLN A 128 11.23 7.68 8.83
CA GLN A 128 10.62 7.90 10.15
C GLN A 128 9.88 6.67 10.68
N ALA A 129 9.32 5.80 9.84
CA ALA A 129 8.82 4.50 10.28
C ALA A 129 9.95 3.66 10.87
N GLU A 130 11.14 3.66 10.25
CA GLU A 130 12.34 3.06 10.83
C GLU A 130 12.78 3.78 12.12
N ALA A 131 12.67 5.11 12.18
CA ALA A 131 13.08 5.90 13.35
C ALA A 131 12.08 5.84 14.53
N LYS A 132 10.82 5.44 14.30
CA LYS A 132 9.79 5.32 15.34
C LYS A 132 9.63 3.91 15.92
N ILE A 133 10.22 2.90 15.28
CA ILE A 133 10.20 1.53 15.80
C ILE A 133 11.24 1.44 16.90
N ASP A 134 10.78 1.35 18.15
CA ASP A 134 11.68 1.23 19.30
C ASP A 134 12.31 -0.17 19.41
N GLU A 135 11.53 -1.19 19.04
CA GLU A 135 11.94 -2.58 19.16
C GLU A 135 11.12 -3.46 18.21
N ILE A 136 11.75 -4.49 17.67
CA ILE A 136 11.07 -5.57 16.97
C ILE A 136 11.30 -6.91 17.66
N SER A 137 10.28 -7.74 17.68
CA SER A 137 10.29 -9.06 18.29
C SER A 137 9.58 -10.08 17.39
N ALA A 138 9.61 -11.35 17.79
CA ALA A 138 8.89 -12.40 17.08
C ALA A 138 7.38 -12.07 17.02
N PRO A 139 6.72 -12.33 15.88
CA PRO A 139 5.30 -12.06 15.73
C PRO A 139 4.48 -12.99 16.64
N GLU A 140 3.42 -12.46 17.23
CA GLU A 140 2.48 -13.21 18.09
C GLU A 140 1.24 -13.63 17.29
N VAL A 141 1.43 -14.17 16.09
CA VAL A 141 0.33 -14.68 15.25
C VAL A 141 0.19 -16.18 15.48
N THR A 142 -0.91 -16.56 16.12
CA THR A 142 -1.23 -17.98 16.42
C THR A 142 -2.12 -18.62 15.36
N ASP A 143 -2.75 -17.82 14.50
CA ASP A 143 -3.61 -18.31 13.43
C ASP A 143 -2.78 -18.78 12.24
N VAL A 144 -2.62 -20.10 12.15
CA VAL A 144 -1.88 -20.78 11.09
C VAL A 144 -2.55 -20.59 9.72
N GLU A 145 -3.87 -20.47 9.65
CA GLU A 145 -4.60 -20.28 8.40
C GLU A 145 -4.36 -18.87 7.86
N ALA A 146 -4.32 -17.88 8.74
CA ALA A 146 -3.93 -16.51 8.36
C ALA A 146 -2.51 -16.47 7.79
N LEU A 147 -1.55 -17.15 8.42
CA LEU A 147 -0.18 -17.23 7.92
C LEU A 147 -0.07 -17.92 6.56
N LYS A 148 -0.79 -19.01 6.36
CA LYS A 148 -0.84 -19.72 5.07
C LYS A 148 -1.46 -18.87 3.96
N ALA A 149 -2.50 -18.11 4.28
CA ALA A 149 -3.14 -17.23 3.32
C ALA A 149 -2.25 -16.05 2.92
N ILE A 150 -1.53 -15.47 3.89
CA ILE A 150 -0.51 -14.46 3.63
C ILE A 150 0.58 -15.04 2.71
N ASP A 151 1.12 -16.22 3.02
CA ASP A 151 2.16 -16.88 2.23
C ASP A 151 1.70 -17.15 0.79
N ALA A 152 0.50 -17.73 0.63
CA ALA A 152 -0.08 -18.00 -0.67
C ALA A 152 -0.31 -16.72 -1.49
N ARG A 153 -0.68 -15.61 -0.83
CA ARG A 153 -0.88 -14.33 -1.51
C ARG A 153 0.44 -13.69 -1.92
N LEU A 154 1.45 -13.75 -1.06
CA LEU A 154 2.78 -13.22 -1.36
C LEU A 154 3.49 -14.02 -2.47
N ALA A 155 3.20 -15.31 -2.59
CA ALA A 155 3.73 -16.15 -3.68
C ALA A 155 3.32 -15.65 -5.09
N VAL A 156 2.21 -14.93 -5.22
CA VAL A 156 1.78 -14.32 -6.49
C VAL A 156 2.76 -13.22 -6.94
N PHE A 157 3.45 -12.59 -6.00
CA PHE A 157 4.43 -11.52 -6.23
C PHE A 157 5.87 -12.03 -6.26
N THR A 158 6.07 -13.32 -6.51
CA THR A 158 7.41 -13.91 -6.67
C THR A 158 8.20 -13.16 -7.73
N GLY A 159 9.40 -12.71 -7.38
CA GLY A 159 10.25 -11.88 -8.25
C GLY A 159 10.05 -10.36 -8.10
N ALA A 160 8.97 -9.90 -7.46
CA ALA A 160 8.79 -8.48 -7.13
C ALA A 160 9.57 -8.05 -5.88
N SER A 161 9.95 -8.99 -5.02
CA SER A 161 10.73 -8.78 -3.81
C SER A 161 11.70 -9.95 -3.59
N ARG A 162 12.71 -9.75 -2.76
CA ARG A 162 13.60 -10.85 -2.32
C ARG A 162 13.01 -11.61 -1.16
N SER A 163 12.44 -10.91 -0.20
CA SER A 163 11.85 -11.50 1.00
C SER A 163 10.93 -10.49 1.69
N ALA A 164 10.01 -11.00 2.49
CA ALA A 164 9.26 -10.22 3.45
C ALA A 164 9.43 -10.84 4.85
N TYR A 165 9.30 -10.01 5.89
CA TYR A 165 9.40 -10.43 7.29
C TYR A 165 8.21 -9.92 8.06
N LEU A 166 7.49 -10.82 8.73
CA LEU A 166 6.47 -10.46 9.69
C LEU A 166 7.10 -10.40 11.09
N VAL A 167 6.97 -9.27 11.75
CA VAL A 167 7.49 -9.04 13.11
C VAL A 167 6.38 -8.41 13.96
N LYS A 168 6.57 -8.39 15.27
CA LYS A 168 5.86 -7.51 16.18
C LYS A 168 6.75 -6.29 16.41
N ALA A 169 6.23 -5.10 16.14
CA ALA A 169 6.91 -3.83 16.34
C ALA A 169 6.32 -3.09 17.54
N ARG A 170 7.16 -2.39 18.29
CA ARG A 170 6.76 -1.52 19.39
C ARG A 170 7.03 -0.06 19.01
N TYR A 171 6.01 0.77 19.24
CA TYR A 171 5.98 2.21 18.98
C TYR A 171 5.63 2.93 20.29
N GLY A 172 6.62 3.28 21.10
CA GLY A 172 6.36 3.82 22.44
C GLY A 172 5.61 2.84 23.34
N ALA A 173 4.37 3.13 23.67
CA ALA A 173 3.50 2.27 24.48
C ALA A 173 2.65 1.27 23.65
N GLU A 174 2.58 1.44 22.33
CA GLU A 174 1.76 0.62 21.44
C GLU A 174 2.58 -0.46 20.75
N THR A 175 1.91 -1.57 20.41
CA THR A 175 2.51 -2.66 19.63
C THR A 175 1.58 -3.03 18.49
N ALA A 176 2.13 -3.26 17.30
CA ALA A 176 1.41 -3.76 16.14
C ALA A 176 2.23 -4.83 15.43
N HIS A 177 1.59 -5.64 14.59
CA HIS A 177 2.31 -6.48 13.65
C HIS A 177 2.79 -5.62 12.48
N LEU A 178 3.97 -5.93 11.97
CA LEU A 178 4.60 -5.19 10.88
C LEU A 178 5.11 -6.17 9.83
N MET A 179 4.68 -5.97 8.59
CA MET A 179 5.24 -6.65 7.44
C MET A 179 6.32 -5.77 6.79
N ILE A 180 7.54 -6.26 6.76
CA ILE A 180 8.71 -5.58 6.19
C ILE A 180 9.04 -6.22 4.86
N PHE A 181 8.81 -5.51 3.76
CA PHE A 181 9.16 -5.95 2.41
C PHE A 181 10.52 -5.44 2.01
N VAL A 182 11.38 -6.32 1.46
CA VAL A 182 12.76 -5.98 1.10
C VAL A 182 12.94 -5.90 -0.40
N GLY A 183 13.30 -4.71 -0.91
CA GLY A 183 13.69 -4.50 -2.30
C GLY A 183 12.53 -4.54 -3.30
N VAL A 184 11.30 -4.22 -2.88
CA VAL A 184 10.16 -4.09 -3.79
C VAL A 184 10.29 -2.82 -4.61
N PRO A 185 10.25 -2.90 -5.97
CA PRO A 185 10.21 -1.73 -6.82
C PRO A 185 9.01 -0.83 -6.48
N GLU A 186 9.20 0.49 -6.55
CA GLU A 186 8.16 1.46 -6.16
C GLU A 186 6.84 1.24 -6.90
N ALA A 187 6.90 0.95 -8.19
CA ALA A 187 5.72 0.67 -9.01
C ALA A 187 4.89 -0.55 -8.55
N ALA A 188 5.49 -1.49 -7.79
CA ALA A 188 4.82 -2.68 -7.31
C ALA A 188 4.31 -2.55 -5.85
N ARG A 189 4.77 -1.54 -5.09
CA ARG A 189 4.49 -1.40 -3.65
C ARG A 189 3.00 -1.32 -3.34
N SER A 190 2.27 -0.49 -4.07
CA SER A 190 0.82 -0.33 -3.88
C SER A 190 0.06 -1.63 -4.11
N SER A 191 0.40 -2.36 -5.18
CA SER A 191 -0.23 -3.64 -5.51
C SER A 191 0.06 -4.72 -4.45
N VAL A 192 1.30 -4.79 -3.97
CA VAL A 192 1.70 -5.74 -2.91
C VAL A 192 1.00 -5.42 -1.60
N ALA A 193 1.02 -4.15 -1.17
CA ALA A 193 0.37 -3.71 0.07
C ALA A 193 -1.15 -3.90 0.03
N GLY A 194 -1.80 -3.52 -1.07
CA GLY A 194 -3.24 -3.67 -1.27
C GLY A 194 -3.68 -5.13 -1.24
N SER A 195 -2.93 -6.01 -1.91
CA SER A 195 -3.19 -7.45 -1.90
C SER A 195 -3.03 -8.08 -0.52
N LEU A 196 -2.03 -7.66 0.25
CA LEU A 196 -1.85 -8.13 1.63
C LEU A 196 -2.98 -7.66 2.53
N ALA A 197 -3.34 -6.36 2.44
CA ALA A 197 -4.42 -5.78 3.22
C ALA A 197 -5.77 -6.46 2.95
N GLU A 198 -6.05 -6.84 1.70
CA GLU A 198 -7.24 -7.58 1.32
C GLU A 198 -7.31 -8.94 2.04
N VAL A 199 -6.23 -9.73 1.99
CA VAL A 199 -6.18 -11.05 2.65
C VAL A 199 -6.36 -10.92 4.16
N VAL A 200 -5.65 -10.00 4.78
CA VAL A 200 -5.73 -9.79 6.24
C VAL A 200 -7.14 -9.38 6.65
N ARG A 201 -7.79 -8.49 5.91
CA ARG A 201 -9.17 -8.05 6.18
C ARG A 201 -10.17 -9.20 6.18
N PHE A 202 -10.00 -10.18 5.29
CA PHE A 202 -10.96 -11.29 5.16
C PHE A 202 -10.67 -12.46 6.10
N ILE A 203 -9.40 -12.74 6.40
CA ILE A 203 -9.00 -13.95 7.11
C ILE A 203 -8.64 -13.67 8.57
N ALA A 204 -8.06 -12.51 8.85
CA ALA A 204 -7.62 -12.11 10.19
C ALA A 204 -8.00 -10.64 10.47
N PRO A 205 -9.31 -10.30 10.52
CA PRO A 205 -9.78 -8.91 10.66
C PRO A 205 -9.29 -8.23 11.94
N ASP A 206 -8.98 -9.01 12.98
CA ASP A 206 -8.45 -8.52 14.25
C ASP A 206 -6.92 -8.31 14.25
N LEU A 207 -6.25 -8.70 13.16
CA LEU A 207 -4.80 -8.54 13.02
C LEU A 207 -4.49 -7.12 12.53
N ALA A 208 -4.10 -6.24 13.46
CA ALA A 208 -3.52 -4.94 13.09
C ALA A 208 -2.15 -5.18 12.44
N LEU A 209 -2.09 -5.05 11.11
CA LEU A 209 -0.89 -5.30 10.32
C LEU A 209 -0.50 -4.04 9.55
N ASP A 210 0.63 -3.45 9.94
CA ASP A 210 1.29 -2.38 9.21
C ASP A 210 2.22 -2.93 8.13
N THR A 211 2.54 -2.13 7.13
CA THR A 211 3.41 -2.52 6.02
C THR A 211 4.45 -1.45 5.75
N ILE A 212 5.72 -1.85 5.67
CA ILE A 212 6.81 -0.97 5.20
C ILE A 212 7.61 -1.64 4.08
N PHE A 213 8.21 -0.80 3.24
CA PHE A 213 9.07 -1.21 2.15
C PHE A 213 10.46 -0.63 2.38
N VAL A 214 11.46 -1.49 2.42
CA VAL A 214 12.85 -1.09 2.72
C VAL A 214 13.82 -1.64 1.67
N ASP A 215 14.98 -1.01 1.58
CA ASP A 215 16.09 -1.53 0.77
C ASP A 215 16.83 -2.64 1.51
N ALA A 216 17.51 -3.52 0.76
CA ALA A 216 18.20 -4.68 1.31
C ALA A 216 19.31 -4.33 2.33
N GLY A 217 19.80 -3.09 2.31
CA GLY A 217 20.84 -2.60 3.22
C GLY A 217 20.30 -1.88 4.47
N ALA A 218 18.97 -1.78 4.63
CA ALA A 218 18.39 -1.13 5.80
C ALA A 218 18.67 -1.92 7.08
N GLY A 219 19.07 -1.24 8.15
CA GLY A 219 19.45 -1.87 9.43
C GLY A 219 18.35 -2.74 10.06
N ILE A 220 17.08 -2.38 9.82
CA ILE A 220 15.93 -3.14 10.29
C ILE A 220 15.85 -4.55 9.67
N VAL A 221 16.38 -4.76 8.45
CA VAL A 221 16.35 -6.06 7.77
C VAL A 221 17.15 -7.12 8.53
N GLU A 222 18.31 -6.77 9.06
CA GLU A 222 19.13 -7.68 9.87
C GLU A 222 18.45 -8.05 11.18
N ALA A 223 17.78 -7.09 11.81
CA ALA A 223 17.02 -7.32 13.03
C ALA A 223 15.79 -8.20 12.75
N ALA A 224 15.04 -7.92 11.68
CA ALA A 224 13.88 -8.70 11.26
C ALA A 224 14.26 -10.14 10.88
N ALA A 225 15.39 -10.34 10.22
CA ALA A 225 15.88 -11.68 9.86
C ALA A 225 16.21 -12.56 11.09
N ARG A 226 16.48 -11.94 12.25
CA ARG A 226 16.77 -12.68 13.50
C ARG A 226 15.53 -13.12 14.26
N VAL A 227 14.46 -12.33 14.23
CA VAL A 227 13.28 -12.53 15.09
C VAL A 227 12.00 -12.75 14.32
N GLY A 228 11.93 -12.30 13.06
CA GLY A 228 10.73 -12.31 12.24
C GLY A 228 10.45 -13.64 11.57
N LEU A 229 9.19 -13.87 11.23
CA LEU A 229 8.77 -14.92 10.32
C LEU A 229 9.06 -14.48 8.88
N ARG A 230 9.92 -15.22 8.19
CA ARG A 230 10.32 -14.90 6.81
C ARG A 230 9.39 -15.52 5.80
N PHE A 231 8.98 -14.74 4.81
CA PHE A 231 8.33 -15.17 3.58
C PHE A 231 9.34 -15.01 2.42
N ASP A 232 9.55 -16.08 1.65
CA ASP A 232 10.44 -16.05 0.50
C ASP A 232 9.67 -15.63 -0.74
N MET A 233 10.08 -14.52 -1.34
CA MET A 233 9.46 -13.94 -2.54
C MET A 233 10.45 -13.92 -3.72
N SER A 234 11.61 -14.57 -3.57
CA SER A 234 12.57 -14.70 -4.64
C SER A 234 12.01 -15.63 -5.73
N SER A 235 12.19 -15.22 -6.98
CA SER A 235 12.01 -16.14 -8.11
C SER A 235 13.22 -17.08 -8.14
N ASP A 236 13.22 -18.09 -7.29
CA ASP A 236 14.24 -19.12 -7.42
C ASP A 236 14.00 -19.92 -8.70
N GLU A 237 14.82 -19.68 -9.70
CA GLU A 237 15.13 -20.64 -10.76
C GLU A 237 15.81 -21.91 -10.22
N THR A 238 15.96 -22.02 -8.91
CA THR A 238 16.29 -23.26 -8.18
C THR A 238 15.00 -23.90 -7.66
N ALA A 239 13.97 -23.97 -8.49
CA ALA A 239 12.96 -25.00 -8.30
C ALA A 239 13.72 -26.33 -8.15
N ALA A 240 13.59 -26.91 -6.96
CA ALA A 240 14.23 -28.14 -6.58
C ALA A 240 14.25 -29.08 -7.80
N LYS A 241 15.46 -29.42 -8.24
CA LYS A 241 15.70 -30.41 -9.27
C LYS A 241 14.87 -31.63 -8.85
N ALA A 242 13.70 -31.77 -9.46
CA ALA A 242 12.80 -32.88 -9.17
C ALA A 242 13.65 -34.15 -9.20
N PRO A 243 13.60 -35.01 -8.20
CA PRO A 243 14.41 -36.20 -8.18
C PRO A 243 14.16 -36.92 -9.51
N LYS A 244 15.21 -37.04 -10.33
CA LYS A 244 15.13 -37.73 -11.61
C LYS A 244 14.62 -39.14 -11.31
N ALA A 245 13.52 -39.48 -11.93
CA ALA A 245 13.00 -40.86 -11.81
C ALA A 245 14.11 -41.86 -12.16
N PRO A 246 14.27 -42.96 -11.39
CA PRO A 246 15.28 -43.94 -11.70
C PRO A 246 15.11 -44.43 -13.15
N GLY A 247 16.16 -44.33 -13.95
CA GLY A 247 16.14 -44.75 -15.35
C GLY A 247 16.04 -43.66 -16.41
N SER A 248 16.01 -42.38 -16.05
CA SER A 248 15.96 -41.25 -17.02
C SER A 248 17.31 -40.65 -17.39
N ASP A 249 18.41 -41.35 -17.15
CA ASP A 249 19.74 -40.96 -17.60
C ASP A 249 20.08 -41.71 -18.92
N PRO A 250 20.16 -41.00 -20.07
CA PRO A 250 20.43 -41.68 -21.35
C PRO A 250 21.82 -42.31 -21.42
N ASP A 251 22.75 -41.89 -20.56
CA ASP A 251 24.11 -42.43 -20.50
C ASP A 251 24.28 -43.63 -19.54
N LYS A 252 23.20 -43.96 -18.80
CA LYS A 252 23.15 -45.16 -17.88
C LYS A 252 21.83 -45.89 -18.02
N PRO A 253 21.70 -46.77 -19.06
CA PRO A 253 20.50 -47.57 -19.23
C PRO A 253 20.34 -48.52 -18.02
N PRO A 254 19.10 -48.83 -17.63
CA PRO A 254 18.84 -49.73 -16.52
C PRO A 254 19.38 -51.14 -16.81
N ILE A 255 20.14 -51.68 -15.89
CA ILE A 255 20.61 -53.08 -15.95
C ILE A 255 19.41 -53.97 -15.57
N LEU A 256 18.85 -54.65 -16.56
CA LEU A 256 17.83 -55.66 -16.34
C LEU A 256 18.54 -56.97 -15.89
N HIS A 257 18.21 -57.43 -14.68
CA HIS A 257 18.56 -58.78 -14.18
C HIS A 257 17.36 -59.66 -14.30
#